data_d26436f25f369d23b3569b93f61644b3
#
_entry.id   d26436f25f369d23b3569b93f61644b3
#
_cell.length_a   1.000
_cell.length_b   1.000
_cell.length_c   1.000
_cell.angle_alpha   90.00
_cell.angle_beta   90.00
_cell.angle_gamma   90.00
#
_symmetry.space_group_name_H-M   'P 1'
#
loop_
_entity.id
_entity.type
_entity.pdbx_description
1 polymer ?
#
loop_
_entity_poly.entity_id
_entity_poly.type
_entity_poly.pdbx_seq_one_letter_code
_entity_poly.pdbx_strand_id
1 'polypeptide(L)'
;MSKENEMQAYAYWNAMRTVVSPADYITATVLISEVKNSLRGSKAETADDVYSALLEAADRIGVRNPFGDKDRFFLVYREIESMQTLDWEGSIAQVAAANRMPLLPKALVDVFSERFDTNPDTVLIAEAEKFCPNLKAMIDDHAATNFVLTTQNVSYAKALENVFRGYENVEVVQASIYEYEFLSRRFDLIIASPAFGGRMLVEDQNFMCREFDMVALENLSLHLNDGGRLVITLPGRITFASGKVADLRQFIQTNYVIKELAELPEGTIEYCGIKVYLLDIENSRPDDDNDIIVRRYSAGERKNRREAVTTLEIVDDTFVMLSELIDQGDWSIDRIFAQQDEDYLSFQNSGIRKEAIGNVAEVFRGKAVTKKDPAGNIGVVNISNIGDYEIDYSGLDHLQEEERKVSNYILQEGDVLLPARGTAIRTAVFHTQSYPCIASANLIVIRPNPKMLNSTYLKVFLDSPIGNKIISGAQQGMVIMNISYRDLNVLEIPLPVIEKQEAVAKEYLEEYDRYKTAISDAEKRWSEVVMKLQKF
;
A
#
# COMPACT_ATOMS: atom_id res chain seq x y z
N MET A 1 -11.79 -17.77 26.51
CA MET A 1 -11.51 -19.24 26.61
C MET A 1 -11.09 -19.60 28.04
N SER A 2 -11.42 -20.81 28.55
CA SER A 2 -10.87 -21.27 29.82
C SER A 2 -9.39 -21.62 29.67
N LYS A 3 -8.59 -21.52 30.74
CA LYS A 3 -7.16 -21.93 30.70
C LYS A 3 -6.96 -23.39 30.23
N GLU A 4 -7.94 -24.24 30.46
CA GLU A 4 -7.94 -25.62 30.03
C GLU A 4 -8.06 -25.75 28.50
N ASN A 5 -8.93 -24.97 27.88
CA ASN A 5 -9.06 -24.94 26.41
C ASN A 5 -7.80 -24.39 25.73
N GLU A 6 -7.12 -23.40 26.32
CA GLU A 6 -5.84 -22.89 25.81
C GLU A 6 -4.73 -23.96 25.87
N MET A 7 -4.66 -24.72 26.94
CA MET A 7 -3.67 -25.82 27.08
C MET A 7 -3.94 -26.94 26.06
N GLN A 8 -5.20 -27.29 25.83
CA GLN A 8 -5.58 -28.34 24.87
C GLN A 8 -5.29 -27.88 23.44
N ALA A 9 -5.62 -26.64 23.11
CA ALA A 9 -5.29 -26.03 21.79
C ALA A 9 -3.77 -26.03 21.57
N TYR A 10 -2.98 -25.70 22.59
CA TYR A 10 -1.52 -25.73 22.50
C TYR A 10 -0.96 -27.15 22.27
N ALA A 11 -1.51 -28.17 22.96
CA ALA A 11 -1.10 -29.57 22.76
C ALA A 11 -1.39 -30.05 21.33
N TYR A 12 -2.58 -29.72 20.80
CA TYR A 12 -2.97 -30.03 19.43
C TYR A 12 -2.03 -29.39 18.40
N TRP A 13 -1.76 -28.08 18.51
CA TRP A 13 -0.88 -27.39 17.59
C TRP A 13 0.57 -27.86 17.67
N ASN A 14 1.06 -28.27 18.84
CA ASN A 14 2.37 -28.86 18.98
C ASN A 14 2.46 -30.26 18.31
N ALA A 15 1.42 -31.07 18.46
CA ALA A 15 1.36 -32.38 17.77
C ALA A 15 1.32 -32.17 16.24
N MET A 16 0.51 -31.22 15.76
CA MET A 16 0.39 -30.88 14.34
C MET A 16 1.74 -30.46 13.72
N ARG A 17 2.50 -29.59 14.38
CA ARG A 17 3.81 -29.11 13.92
C ARG A 17 4.84 -30.19 13.68
N THR A 18 4.71 -31.33 14.35
CA THR A 18 5.66 -32.43 14.21
C THR A 18 5.37 -33.35 13.05
N VAL A 19 4.15 -33.31 12.49
CA VAL A 19 3.68 -34.30 11.51
C VAL A 19 3.22 -33.69 10.18
N VAL A 20 2.83 -32.41 10.15
CA VAL A 20 2.26 -31.74 8.97
C VAL A 20 3.00 -30.44 8.69
N SER A 21 3.12 -30.08 7.43
CA SER A 21 3.69 -28.78 7.05
C SER A 21 2.73 -27.64 7.39
N PRO A 22 3.23 -26.43 7.70
CA PRO A 22 2.37 -25.27 7.97
C PRO A 22 1.36 -24.97 6.85
N ALA A 23 1.72 -25.19 5.59
CA ALA A 23 0.85 -25.00 4.45
C ALA A 23 -0.40 -25.89 4.46
N ASP A 24 -0.31 -27.06 5.09
CA ASP A 24 -1.36 -28.07 5.13
C ASP A 24 -2.17 -28.07 6.44
N TYR A 25 -1.87 -27.18 7.40
CA TYR A 25 -2.50 -27.21 8.74
C TYR A 25 -4.02 -27.13 8.67
N ILE A 26 -4.58 -26.21 7.85
CA ILE A 26 -6.04 -26.09 7.77
C ILE A 26 -6.67 -27.34 7.17
N THR A 27 -6.07 -27.90 6.12
CA THR A 27 -6.51 -29.15 5.49
C THR A 27 -6.49 -30.31 6.47
N ALA A 28 -5.39 -30.44 7.24
CA ALA A 28 -5.26 -31.46 8.28
C ALA A 28 -6.33 -31.31 9.36
N THR A 29 -6.58 -30.10 9.82
CA THR A 29 -7.59 -29.80 10.85
C THR A 29 -9.01 -30.15 10.36
N VAL A 30 -9.33 -29.79 9.11
CA VAL A 30 -10.62 -30.12 8.49
C VAL A 30 -10.78 -31.63 8.40
N LEU A 31 -9.78 -32.35 7.89
CA LEU A 31 -9.83 -33.80 7.75
C LEU A 31 -10.02 -34.51 9.10
N ILE A 32 -9.32 -34.10 10.15
CA ILE A 32 -9.51 -34.66 11.50
C ILE A 32 -10.96 -34.43 11.96
N SER A 33 -11.51 -33.24 11.76
CA SER A 33 -12.90 -32.94 12.14
C SER A 33 -13.90 -33.80 11.38
N GLU A 34 -13.69 -34.01 10.06
CA GLU A 34 -14.55 -34.85 9.23
C GLU A 34 -14.52 -36.32 9.68
N VAL A 35 -13.32 -36.85 9.99
CA VAL A 35 -13.17 -38.19 10.56
C VAL A 35 -13.93 -38.31 11.88
N LYS A 36 -13.76 -37.32 12.76
CA LYS A 36 -14.47 -37.29 14.05
C LYS A 36 -15.99 -37.30 13.88
N ASN A 37 -16.49 -36.53 12.90
CA ASN A 37 -17.91 -36.49 12.59
C ASN A 37 -18.43 -37.81 12.01
N SER A 38 -17.67 -38.45 11.10
CA SER A 38 -18.05 -39.71 10.45
C SER A 38 -18.04 -40.91 11.43
N LEU A 39 -17.15 -40.90 12.38
CA LEU A 39 -17.03 -41.96 13.41
C LEU A 39 -17.90 -41.71 14.65
N ARG A 40 -18.66 -40.64 14.71
CA ARG A 40 -19.51 -40.26 15.85
C ARG A 40 -20.59 -41.32 16.10
N GLY A 41 -20.49 -42.01 17.20
CA GLY A 41 -21.41 -43.11 17.58
C GLY A 41 -21.04 -44.47 17.00
N SER A 42 -19.91 -44.60 16.26
CA SER A 42 -19.36 -45.88 15.84
C SER A 42 -18.40 -46.45 16.90
N LYS A 43 -18.19 -47.78 16.87
CA LYS A 43 -17.18 -48.45 17.70
C LYS A 43 -15.81 -48.53 16.99
N ALA A 44 -15.46 -47.53 16.17
CA ALA A 44 -14.16 -47.51 15.51
C ALA A 44 -13.08 -47.26 16.57
N GLU A 45 -12.32 -48.27 16.91
CA GLU A 45 -11.38 -48.23 18.02
C GLU A 45 -9.93 -48.48 17.57
N THR A 46 -9.70 -48.83 16.32
CA THR A 46 -8.36 -49.12 15.82
C THR A 46 -7.79 -47.96 14.97
N ALA A 47 -6.47 -47.80 14.98
CA ALA A 47 -5.78 -46.80 14.14
C ALA A 47 -6.05 -47.04 12.63
N ASP A 48 -6.30 -48.29 12.22
CA ASP A 48 -6.61 -48.64 10.86
C ASP A 48 -8.01 -48.16 10.43
N ASP A 49 -9.04 -48.29 11.30
CA ASP A 49 -10.39 -47.80 11.04
C ASP A 49 -10.42 -46.26 10.87
N VAL A 50 -9.73 -45.59 11.80
CA VAL A 50 -9.65 -44.12 11.83
C VAL A 50 -8.87 -43.60 10.60
N TYR A 51 -7.82 -44.31 10.18
CA TYR A 51 -7.05 -43.93 8.99
C TYR A 51 -7.82 -44.18 7.69
N SER A 52 -8.60 -45.27 7.62
CA SER A 52 -9.50 -45.52 6.49
C SER A 52 -10.54 -44.41 6.35
N ALA A 53 -11.14 -43.97 7.45
CA ALA A 53 -12.06 -42.85 7.49
C ALA A 53 -11.39 -41.53 7.04
N LEU A 54 -10.09 -41.34 7.34
CA LEU A 54 -9.32 -40.19 6.84
C LEU A 54 -9.20 -40.21 5.32
N LEU A 55 -8.86 -41.36 4.73
CA LEU A 55 -8.71 -41.47 3.27
C LEU A 55 -10.05 -41.21 2.55
N GLU A 56 -11.14 -41.76 3.09
CA GLU A 56 -12.50 -41.52 2.59
C GLU A 56 -12.90 -40.05 2.70
N ALA A 57 -12.56 -39.37 3.81
CA ALA A 57 -12.83 -37.96 3.99
C ALA A 57 -12.02 -37.09 3.03
N ALA A 58 -10.76 -37.42 2.80
CA ALA A 58 -9.89 -36.70 1.87
C ALA A 58 -10.39 -36.82 0.42
N ASP A 59 -10.82 -38.02 0.00
CA ASP A 59 -11.40 -38.25 -1.32
C ASP A 59 -12.73 -37.51 -1.51
N ARG A 60 -13.62 -37.59 -0.52
CA ARG A 60 -14.92 -36.90 -0.53
C ARG A 60 -14.81 -35.38 -0.64
N ILE A 61 -13.82 -34.78 0.04
CA ILE A 61 -13.60 -33.33 0.02
C ILE A 61 -12.79 -32.93 -1.22
N GLY A 62 -12.06 -33.85 -1.84
CA GLY A 62 -11.19 -33.57 -2.98
C GLY A 62 -9.85 -32.94 -2.59
N VAL A 63 -9.31 -33.30 -1.40
CA VAL A 63 -8.02 -32.79 -0.91
C VAL A 63 -6.99 -33.91 -0.75
N ARG A 64 -5.72 -33.55 -0.87
CA ARG A 64 -4.63 -34.49 -0.59
C ARG A 64 -4.53 -34.75 0.91
N ASN A 65 -4.34 -36.02 1.33
CA ASN A 65 -3.98 -36.38 2.70
C ASN A 65 -2.60 -35.78 3.06
N PRO A 66 -2.52 -34.89 4.06
CA PRO A 66 -1.26 -34.26 4.48
C PRO A 66 -0.43 -35.10 5.45
N PHE A 67 -1.01 -36.18 5.98
CA PHE A 67 -0.37 -37.05 6.98
C PHE A 67 0.46 -38.09 6.31
N GLY A 68 1.61 -38.31 6.27
CA GLY A 68 2.41 -39.32 5.55
C GLY A 68 1.98 -40.78 5.81
N ASP A 69 1.58 -41.09 7.06
CA ASP A 69 1.20 -42.43 7.49
C ASP A 69 0.13 -42.39 8.59
N LYS A 70 -0.39 -43.58 8.94
CA LYS A 70 -1.44 -43.73 9.96
C LYS A 70 -0.98 -43.38 11.38
N ASP A 71 0.26 -43.65 11.72
CA ASP A 71 0.75 -43.44 13.09
C ASP A 71 0.88 -41.94 13.37
N ARG A 72 1.37 -41.17 12.40
CA ARG A 72 1.40 -39.69 12.45
C ARG A 72 0.01 -39.09 12.53
N PHE A 73 -0.92 -39.59 11.73
CA PHE A 73 -2.31 -39.11 11.78
C PHE A 73 -2.93 -39.41 13.14
N PHE A 74 -2.77 -40.66 13.66
CA PHE A 74 -3.39 -41.09 14.89
C PHE A 74 -2.88 -40.30 16.11
N LEU A 75 -1.60 -39.92 16.09
CA LEU A 75 -1.03 -39.04 17.12
C LEU A 75 -1.80 -37.72 17.25
N VAL A 76 -2.05 -37.05 16.15
CA VAL A 76 -2.75 -35.74 16.14
C VAL A 76 -4.26 -35.92 16.36
N TYR A 77 -4.85 -36.98 15.82
CA TYR A 77 -6.27 -37.30 15.99
C TYR A 77 -6.66 -37.45 17.46
N ARG A 78 -5.82 -38.09 18.25
CA ARG A 78 -6.05 -38.28 19.70
C ARG A 78 -6.04 -36.97 20.48
N GLU A 79 -5.20 -36.03 20.10
CA GLU A 79 -5.15 -34.71 20.75
C GLU A 79 -6.47 -33.92 20.51
N ILE A 80 -7.01 -33.93 19.29
CA ILE A 80 -8.27 -33.25 19.02
C ILE A 80 -9.50 -33.99 19.57
N GLU A 81 -9.40 -35.32 19.73
CA GLU A 81 -10.49 -36.11 20.33
C GLU A 81 -10.72 -35.74 21.78
N SER A 82 -9.68 -35.34 22.51
CA SER A 82 -9.77 -34.86 23.88
C SER A 82 -10.39 -33.45 24.03
N MET A 83 -10.45 -32.69 22.96
CA MET A 83 -11.04 -31.33 22.96
C MET A 83 -12.58 -31.38 22.84
N GLN A 84 -13.29 -30.63 23.66
CA GLN A 84 -14.76 -30.57 23.62
C GLN A 84 -15.25 -29.83 22.37
N THR A 85 -14.61 -28.72 22.04
CA THR A 85 -14.89 -27.90 20.84
C THR A 85 -13.60 -27.36 20.28
N LEU A 86 -13.46 -27.34 18.95
CA LEU A 86 -12.37 -26.68 18.27
C LEU A 86 -12.76 -25.24 17.98
N ASP A 87 -11.88 -24.29 18.35
CA ASP A 87 -11.99 -22.90 17.93
C ASP A 87 -11.52 -22.80 16.47
N TRP A 88 -12.47 -22.85 15.54
CA TRP A 88 -12.21 -22.84 14.11
C TRP A 88 -11.67 -21.49 13.63
N GLU A 89 -12.23 -20.40 14.14
CA GLU A 89 -11.80 -19.05 13.75
C GLU A 89 -10.39 -18.77 14.26
N GLY A 90 -10.09 -19.11 15.51
CA GLY A 90 -8.75 -19.06 16.06
C GLY A 90 -7.77 -20.02 15.35
N SER A 91 -8.24 -21.18 14.87
CA SER A 91 -7.45 -22.11 14.06
C SER A 91 -7.04 -21.49 12.71
N ILE A 92 -7.96 -20.83 12.02
CA ILE A 92 -7.67 -20.09 10.79
C ILE A 92 -6.59 -19.02 11.07
N ALA A 93 -6.76 -18.25 12.15
CA ALA A 93 -5.81 -17.21 12.52
C ALA A 93 -4.40 -17.76 12.82
N GLN A 94 -4.31 -18.90 13.52
CA GLN A 94 -3.01 -19.54 13.80
C GLN A 94 -2.33 -20.07 12.53
N VAL A 95 -3.10 -20.66 11.61
CA VAL A 95 -2.59 -21.14 10.32
C VAL A 95 -2.12 -19.97 9.46
N ALA A 96 -2.86 -18.88 9.45
CA ALA A 96 -2.49 -17.67 8.75
C ALA A 96 -1.14 -17.12 9.27
N ALA A 97 -0.97 -17.01 10.59
CA ALA A 97 0.27 -16.57 11.20
C ALA A 97 1.46 -17.48 10.84
N ALA A 98 1.26 -18.83 10.85
CA ALA A 98 2.28 -19.79 10.49
C ALA A 98 2.72 -19.68 9.02
N ASN A 99 1.80 -19.34 8.12
CA ASN A 99 2.03 -19.22 6.68
C ASN A 99 2.30 -17.77 6.21
N ARG A 100 2.33 -16.81 7.13
CA ARG A 100 2.42 -15.38 6.83
C ARG A 100 1.33 -14.91 5.85
N MET A 101 0.14 -15.48 5.97
CA MET A 101 -1.04 -15.03 5.25
C MET A 101 -1.53 -13.73 5.91
N PRO A 102 -1.75 -12.66 5.16
CA PRO A 102 -2.25 -11.41 5.73
C PRO A 102 -3.68 -11.58 6.21
N LEU A 103 -3.92 -11.35 7.50
CA LEU A 103 -5.24 -11.19 8.08
C LEU A 103 -5.55 -9.71 8.27
N LEU A 104 -6.83 -9.39 8.31
CA LEU A 104 -7.28 -8.03 8.53
C LEU A 104 -7.30 -7.72 10.04
N PRO A 105 -6.68 -6.61 10.48
CA PRO A 105 -6.77 -6.21 11.88
C PRO A 105 -8.20 -5.80 12.23
N LYS A 106 -8.56 -5.96 13.51
CA LYS A 106 -9.89 -5.58 13.99
C LYS A 106 -10.27 -4.15 13.59
N ALA A 107 -9.34 -3.21 13.70
CA ALA A 107 -9.59 -1.81 13.32
C ALA A 107 -10.06 -1.64 11.86
N LEU A 108 -9.53 -2.43 10.91
CA LEU A 108 -10.00 -2.39 9.52
C LEU A 108 -11.35 -3.12 9.35
N VAL A 109 -11.56 -4.22 10.07
CA VAL A 109 -12.86 -4.90 10.08
C VAL A 109 -13.96 -3.99 10.66
N ASP A 110 -13.63 -3.20 11.68
CA ASP A 110 -14.55 -2.20 12.25
C ASP A 110 -14.91 -1.12 11.21
N VAL A 111 -13.93 -0.62 10.42
CA VAL A 111 -14.19 0.32 9.31
C VAL A 111 -15.11 -0.30 8.25
N PHE A 112 -14.96 -1.57 7.93
CA PHE A 112 -15.90 -2.26 7.05
C PHE A 112 -17.29 -2.41 7.68
N SER A 113 -17.37 -2.67 8.99
CA SER A 113 -18.64 -2.80 9.72
C SER A 113 -19.45 -1.50 9.74
N GLU A 114 -18.81 -0.33 9.69
CA GLU A 114 -19.51 0.96 9.58
C GLU A 114 -20.37 1.07 8.31
N ARG A 115 -20.11 0.27 7.28
CA ARG A 115 -20.84 0.29 6.01
C ARG A 115 -22.16 -0.48 6.02
N PHE A 116 -22.52 -1.08 7.15
CA PHE A 116 -23.84 -1.67 7.39
C PHE A 116 -24.90 -0.63 7.80
N ASP A 117 -24.56 0.65 7.79
CA ASP A 117 -25.46 1.78 8.07
C ASP A 117 -26.70 1.81 7.16
N THR A 118 -26.61 1.25 5.95
CA THR A 118 -27.72 1.10 5.00
C THR A 118 -28.63 -0.10 5.29
N ASN A 119 -28.31 -0.93 6.29
CA ASN A 119 -29.01 -2.19 6.62
C ASN A 119 -29.17 -3.11 5.39
N PRO A 120 -28.08 -3.57 4.76
CA PRO A 120 -28.14 -4.40 3.57
C PRO A 120 -28.78 -5.77 3.87
N ASP A 121 -29.71 -6.22 3.01
CA ASP A 121 -30.35 -7.52 3.15
C ASP A 121 -29.38 -8.68 2.80
N THR A 122 -28.51 -8.46 1.81
CA THR A 122 -27.56 -9.46 1.31
C THR A 122 -26.14 -8.91 1.25
N VAL A 123 -25.21 -9.61 1.89
CA VAL A 123 -23.80 -9.20 1.96
C VAL A 123 -22.88 -10.31 1.48
N LEU A 124 -21.95 -9.97 0.57
CA LEU A 124 -20.85 -10.83 0.19
C LEU A 124 -19.58 -10.41 0.94
N ILE A 125 -18.97 -11.33 1.65
CA ILE A 125 -17.60 -11.17 2.19
C ILE A 125 -16.66 -12.03 1.34
N ALA A 126 -15.83 -11.37 0.56
CA ALA A 126 -14.92 -12.02 -0.38
C ALA A 126 -13.59 -12.39 0.31
N GLU A 127 -13.09 -13.62 0.06
CA GLU A 127 -11.92 -14.19 0.75
C GLU A 127 -12.07 -14.10 2.28
N ALA A 128 -13.20 -14.60 2.77
CA ALA A 128 -13.69 -14.41 4.14
C ALA A 128 -12.73 -14.90 5.23
N GLU A 129 -11.85 -15.87 4.93
CA GLU A 129 -10.81 -16.34 5.84
C GLU A 129 -9.86 -15.24 6.32
N LYS A 130 -9.71 -14.16 5.54
CA LYS A 130 -8.85 -13.03 5.91
C LYS A 130 -9.42 -12.17 7.03
N PHE A 131 -10.72 -12.24 7.26
CA PHE A 131 -11.42 -11.48 8.30
C PHE A 131 -11.34 -12.15 9.69
N CYS A 132 -10.89 -13.41 9.76
CA CYS A 132 -10.64 -14.08 11.04
C CYS A 132 -9.45 -13.44 11.81
N PRO A 133 -9.53 -13.32 13.14
CA PRO A 133 -10.56 -13.84 14.05
C PRO A 133 -11.72 -12.89 14.35
N ASN A 134 -12.02 -11.91 13.53
CA ASN A 134 -13.05 -10.89 13.79
C ASN A 134 -14.34 -11.12 12.97
N LEU A 135 -14.33 -12.08 12.06
CA LEU A 135 -15.43 -12.36 11.13
C LEU A 135 -16.73 -12.71 11.85
N LYS A 136 -16.63 -13.62 12.83
CA LYS A 136 -17.81 -14.07 13.59
C LYS A 136 -18.44 -12.93 14.38
N ALA A 137 -17.65 -12.11 15.04
CA ALA A 137 -18.15 -10.95 15.79
C ALA A 137 -18.88 -9.96 14.85
N MET A 138 -18.29 -9.66 13.68
CA MET A 138 -18.92 -8.78 12.69
C MET A 138 -20.28 -9.32 12.21
N ILE A 139 -20.38 -10.64 11.97
CA ILE A 139 -21.65 -11.26 11.54
C ILE A 139 -22.68 -11.29 12.68
N ASP A 140 -22.24 -11.57 13.92
CA ASP A 140 -23.13 -11.56 15.10
C ASP A 140 -23.74 -10.17 15.35
N ASP A 141 -22.98 -9.08 15.08
CA ASP A 141 -23.47 -7.71 15.22
C ASP A 141 -24.53 -7.34 14.16
N HIS A 142 -24.64 -8.12 13.07
CA HIS A 142 -25.56 -7.89 11.95
C HIS A 142 -26.46 -9.09 11.68
N ALA A 143 -27.06 -9.67 12.71
CA ALA A 143 -27.81 -10.93 12.66
C ALA A 143 -29.04 -10.93 11.71
N ALA A 144 -29.56 -9.76 11.31
CA ALA A 144 -30.69 -9.66 10.37
C ALA A 144 -30.26 -9.76 8.89
N THR A 145 -28.96 -9.66 8.60
CA THR A 145 -28.38 -9.69 7.25
C THR A 145 -28.09 -11.13 6.82
N ASN A 146 -28.30 -11.42 5.54
CA ASN A 146 -27.90 -12.70 4.92
C ASN A 146 -26.49 -12.58 4.34
N PHE A 147 -25.58 -13.42 4.82
CA PHE A 147 -24.18 -13.40 4.42
C PHE A 147 -23.84 -14.53 3.45
N VAL A 148 -23.06 -14.20 2.44
CA VAL A 148 -22.36 -15.15 1.59
C VAL A 148 -20.87 -14.96 1.81
N LEU A 149 -20.21 -16.00 2.24
CA LEU A 149 -18.77 -16.02 2.48
C LEU A 149 -18.07 -16.78 1.35
N THR A 150 -17.18 -16.14 0.61
CA THR A 150 -16.43 -16.84 -0.43
C THR A 150 -14.97 -17.04 -0.06
N THR A 151 -14.43 -18.16 -0.46
CA THR A 151 -12.98 -18.48 -0.47
C THR A 151 -12.70 -19.43 -1.62
N GLN A 152 -11.56 -19.29 -2.28
CA GLN A 152 -11.17 -20.21 -3.35
C GLN A 152 -10.66 -21.57 -2.84
N ASN A 153 -10.23 -21.64 -1.59
CA ASN A 153 -9.61 -22.83 -0.99
C ASN A 153 -10.67 -23.69 -0.29
N VAL A 154 -10.84 -24.91 -0.75
CA VAL A 154 -11.81 -25.88 -0.20
C VAL A 154 -11.64 -26.13 1.31
N SER A 155 -10.41 -26.15 1.81
CA SER A 155 -10.15 -26.36 3.25
C SER A 155 -10.58 -25.17 4.09
N TYR A 156 -10.39 -23.93 3.61
CA TYR A 156 -10.91 -22.75 4.27
C TYR A 156 -12.45 -22.67 4.18
N ALA A 157 -13.04 -23.09 3.05
CA ALA A 157 -14.50 -23.19 2.95
C ALA A 157 -15.07 -24.13 4.03
N LYS A 158 -14.49 -25.32 4.15
CA LYS A 158 -14.91 -26.29 5.20
C LYS A 158 -14.66 -25.79 6.63
N ALA A 159 -13.59 -25.04 6.84
CA ALA A 159 -13.32 -24.42 8.14
C ALA A 159 -14.37 -23.36 8.46
N LEU A 160 -14.71 -22.49 7.52
CA LEU A 160 -15.76 -21.47 7.66
C LEU A 160 -17.14 -22.10 7.86
N GLU A 161 -17.50 -23.17 7.13
CA GLU A 161 -18.73 -23.95 7.39
C GLU A 161 -18.80 -24.45 8.85
N ASN A 162 -17.65 -24.80 9.43
CA ASN A 162 -17.59 -25.22 10.84
C ASN A 162 -17.67 -24.02 11.81
N VAL A 163 -17.12 -22.84 11.47
CA VAL A 163 -17.28 -21.60 12.25
C VAL A 163 -18.76 -21.23 12.37
N PHE A 164 -19.47 -21.29 11.24
CA PHE A 164 -20.87 -20.84 11.13
C PHE A 164 -21.88 -21.98 11.17
N ARG A 165 -21.49 -23.12 11.70
CA ARG A 165 -22.43 -24.24 11.88
C ARG A 165 -23.61 -23.85 12.75
N GLY A 166 -24.81 -23.90 12.18
CA GLY A 166 -26.08 -23.55 12.85
C GLY A 166 -26.52 -22.09 12.65
N TYR A 167 -25.79 -21.32 11.85
CA TYR A 167 -26.25 -20.00 11.39
C TYR A 167 -27.13 -20.19 10.15
N GLU A 168 -28.38 -19.76 10.23
CA GLU A 168 -29.35 -19.85 9.12
C GLU A 168 -29.14 -18.75 8.07
N ASN A 169 -28.49 -17.65 8.48
CA ASN A 169 -28.25 -16.47 7.65
C ASN A 169 -26.83 -16.42 7.06
N VAL A 170 -26.04 -17.50 7.14
CA VAL A 170 -24.67 -17.56 6.62
C VAL A 170 -24.52 -18.73 5.65
N GLU A 171 -24.14 -18.44 4.44
CA GLU A 171 -23.80 -19.41 3.41
C GLU A 171 -22.31 -19.31 3.07
N VAL A 172 -21.60 -20.43 3.05
CA VAL A 172 -20.19 -20.50 2.62
C VAL A 172 -20.12 -21.12 1.22
N VAL A 173 -19.46 -20.44 0.31
CA VAL A 173 -19.32 -20.86 -1.10
C VAL A 173 -17.85 -20.94 -1.47
N GLN A 174 -17.42 -22.09 -1.95
CA GLN A 174 -16.10 -22.22 -2.57
C GLN A 174 -16.15 -21.59 -3.97
N ALA A 175 -15.61 -20.39 -4.10
CA ALA A 175 -15.56 -19.65 -5.36
C ALA A 175 -14.37 -18.69 -5.37
N SER A 176 -13.85 -18.42 -6.57
CA SER A 176 -12.73 -17.49 -6.76
C SER A 176 -13.24 -16.16 -7.33
N ILE A 177 -13.04 -15.07 -6.61
CA ILE A 177 -13.38 -13.71 -7.07
C ILE A 177 -12.57 -13.26 -8.30
N TYR A 178 -11.59 -14.05 -8.71
CA TYR A 178 -10.75 -13.81 -9.89
C TYR A 178 -11.23 -14.58 -11.13
N GLU A 179 -12.32 -15.34 -11.02
CA GLU A 179 -12.98 -16.02 -12.12
C GLU A 179 -14.22 -15.24 -12.54
N TYR A 180 -14.39 -15.02 -13.85
CA TYR A 180 -15.56 -14.32 -14.38
C TYR A 180 -16.85 -15.08 -14.04
N GLU A 181 -17.91 -14.34 -13.64
CA GLU A 181 -19.20 -14.94 -13.25
C GLU A 181 -19.09 -16.00 -12.12
N PHE A 182 -18.15 -15.80 -11.16
CA PHE A 182 -17.90 -16.72 -10.05
C PHE A 182 -19.14 -17.02 -9.19
N LEU A 183 -20.14 -16.14 -9.20
CA LEU A 183 -21.47 -16.31 -8.60
C LEU A 183 -22.55 -15.80 -9.56
N SER A 184 -23.72 -16.47 -9.58
CA SER A 184 -24.88 -16.10 -10.41
C SER A 184 -25.84 -15.11 -9.74
N ARG A 185 -25.42 -14.41 -8.70
CA ARG A 185 -26.25 -13.48 -7.90
C ARG A 185 -25.53 -12.17 -7.61
N ARG A 186 -26.30 -11.17 -7.20
CA ARG A 186 -25.85 -9.83 -6.85
C ARG A 186 -26.13 -9.53 -5.38
N PHE A 187 -25.48 -8.48 -4.85
CA PHE A 187 -25.46 -8.17 -3.43
C PHE A 187 -25.72 -6.68 -3.18
N ASP A 188 -26.29 -6.37 -2.01
CA ASP A 188 -26.51 -4.99 -1.55
C ASP A 188 -25.23 -4.39 -0.98
N LEU A 189 -24.36 -5.25 -0.39
CA LEU A 189 -23.03 -4.86 0.05
C LEU A 189 -22.02 -5.97 -0.26
N ILE A 190 -20.90 -5.57 -0.81
CA ILE A 190 -19.73 -6.45 -1.00
C ILE A 190 -18.55 -5.87 -0.23
N ILE A 191 -17.90 -6.68 0.58
CA ILE A 191 -16.71 -6.33 1.34
C ILE A 191 -15.55 -7.22 0.90
N ALA A 192 -14.41 -6.62 0.52
CA ALA A 192 -13.28 -7.36 -0.01
C ALA A 192 -11.93 -6.78 0.38
N SER A 193 -10.97 -7.68 0.60
CA SER A 193 -9.54 -7.34 0.68
C SER A 193 -8.75 -8.35 -0.17
N PRO A 194 -8.67 -8.13 -1.49
CA PRO A 194 -8.09 -9.09 -2.42
C PRO A 194 -6.58 -9.25 -2.22
N ALA A 195 -5.99 -10.26 -2.84
CA ALA A 195 -4.54 -10.46 -2.84
C ALA A 195 -3.84 -9.36 -3.67
N PHE A 196 -2.78 -8.76 -3.10
CA PHE A 196 -2.01 -7.72 -3.77
C PHE A 196 -0.79 -8.28 -4.50
N GLY A 197 -0.43 -7.67 -5.63
CA GLY A 197 0.82 -7.91 -6.33
C GLY A 197 0.89 -9.20 -7.15
N GLY A 198 -0.12 -10.05 -7.12
CA GLY A 198 -0.23 -11.24 -7.96
C GLY A 198 -0.78 -10.90 -9.34
N ARG A 199 -0.56 -11.80 -10.32
CA ARG A 199 -1.09 -11.69 -11.68
C ARG A 199 -1.71 -13.00 -12.12
N MET A 200 -2.78 -12.94 -12.89
CA MET A 200 -3.34 -14.10 -13.58
C MET A 200 -2.30 -14.68 -14.53
N LEU A 201 -2.12 -15.99 -14.49
CA LEU A 201 -1.18 -16.70 -15.37
C LEU A 201 -1.63 -16.70 -16.83
N VAL A 202 -2.94 -16.76 -17.04
CA VAL A 202 -3.58 -16.73 -18.36
C VAL A 202 -4.37 -15.43 -18.46
N GLU A 203 -4.32 -14.79 -19.64
CA GLU A 203 -5.12 -13.62 -19.93
C GLU A 203 -6.58 -14.02 -20.09
N ASP A 204 -7.46 -13.51 -19.25
CA ASP A 204 -8.90 -13.64 -19.42
C ASP A 204 -9.39 -12.40 -20.18
N GLN A 205 -10.01 -12.61 -21.35
CA GLN A 205 -10.51 -11.54 -22.20
C GLN A 205 -11.72 -10.81 -21.62
N ASN A 206 -12.34 -11.37 -20.57
CA ASN A 206 -13.45 -10.73 -19.85
C ASN A 206 -12.99 -9.60 -18.93
N PHE A 207 -11.69 -9.49 -18.61
CA PHE A 207 -11.15 -8.47 -17.72
C PHE A 207 -10.19 -7.51 -18.43
N MET A 208 -10.25 -6.22 -18.02
CA MET A 208 -9.35 -5.18 -18.52
C MET A 208 -7.92 -5.39 -18.02
N CYS A 209 -7.77 -5.78 -16.74
CA CYS A 209 -6.51 -5.96 -16.06
C CYS A 209 -6.16 -7.44 -15.85
N ARG A 210 -4.92 -7.70 -15.43
CA ARG A 210 -4.45 -9.06 -15.10
C ARG A 210 -4.02 -9.20 -13.65
N GLU A 211 -3.85 -8.11 -12.97
CA GLU A 211 -3.49 -8.06 -11.55
C GLU A 211 -4.69 -8.42 -10.69
N PHE A 212 -4.52 -9.34 -9.73
CA PHE A 212 -5.61 -9.86 -8.91
C PHE A 212 -6.45 -8.77 -8.25
N ASP A 213 -5.83 -7.77 -7.66
CA ASP A 213 -6.52 -6.66 -7.03
C ASP A 213 -7.39 -5.84 -8.00
N MET A 214 -6.93 -5.64 -9.24
CA MET A 214 -7.70 -4.94 -10.28
C MET A 214 -8.82 -5.82 -10.86
N VAL A 215 -8.54 -7.12 -11.07
CA VAL A 215 -9.56 -8.11 -11.48
C VAL A 215 -10.67 -8.21 -10.43
N ALA A 216 -10.30 -8.24 -9.14
CA ALA A 216 -11.28 -8.27 -8.06
C ALA A 216 -12.16 -7.02 -8.05
N LEU A 217 -11.60 -5.82 -8.21
CA LEU A 217 -12.38 -4.59 -8.30
C LEU A 217 -13.38 -4.65 -9.45
N GLU A 218 -12.93 -5.01 -10.65
CA GLU A 218 -13.77 -5.11 -11.85
C GLU A 218 -14.87 -6.16 -11.66
N ASN A 219 -14.52 -7.38 -11.26
CA ASN A 219 -15.46 -8.50 -11.14
C ASN A 219 -16.50 -8.27 -10.03
N LEU A 220 -16.06 -7.82 -8.85
CA LEU A 220 -16.96 -7.59 -7.72
C LEU A 220 -17.94 -6.43 -8.00
N SER A 221 -17.50 -5.39 -8.71
CA SER A 221 -18.40 -4.29 -9.08
C SER A 221 -19.56 -4.74 -9.96
N LEU A 222 -19.37 -5.76 -10.80
CA LEU A 222 -20.43 -6.34 -11.65
C LEU A 222 -21.47 -7.16 -10.87
N HIS A 223 -21.17 -7.53 -9.61
CA HIS A 223 -22.04 -8.32 -8.74
C HIS A 223 -22.86 -7.48 -7.75
N LEU A 224 -22.96 -6.16 -7.98
CA LEU A 224 -23.78 -5.27 -7.15
C LEU A 224 -25.24 -5.21 -7.62
N ASN A 225 -26.17 -5.21 -6.69
CA ASN A 225 -27.56 -4.81 -6.92
C ASN A 225 -27.63 -3.32 -7.33
N ASP A 226 -28.75 -2.88 -7.86
CA ASP A 226 -29.01 -1.44 -8.06
C ASP A 226 -28.98 -0.75 -6.68
N GLY A 227 -28.15 0.28 -6.53
CA GLY A 227 -27.89 0.94 -5.25
C GLY A 227 -26.98 0.14 -4.30
N GLY A 228 -26.51 -1.05 -4.69
CA GLY A 228 -25.59 -1.86 -3.89
C GLY A 228 -24.20 -1.24 -3.84
N ARG A 229 -23.44 -1.52 -2.75
CA ARG A 229 -22.12 -0.94 -2.46
C ARG A 229 -21.01 -1.98 -2.50
N LEU A 230 -19.84 -1.61 -3.02
CA LEU A 230 -18.60 -2.36 -2.91
C LEU A 230 -17.58 -1.56 -2.10
N VAL A 231 -17.12 -2.14 -1.00
CA VAL A 231 -16.05 -1.59 -0.18
C VAL A 231 -14.84 -2.51 -0.26
N ILE A 232 -13.77 -2.02 -0.85
CA ILE A 232 -12.61 -2.84 -1.22
C ILE A 232 -11.31 -2.16 -0.87
N THR A 233 -10.35 -2.93 -0.34
CA THR A 233 -8.96 -2.44 -0.20
C THR A 233 -8.18 -2.69 -1.48
N LEU A 234 -7.38 -1.70 -1.90
CA LEU A 234 -6.61 -1.71 -3.14
C LEU A 234 -5.19 -1.18 -2.91
N PRO A 235 -4.19 -1.66 -3.66
CA PRO A 235 -2.86 -1.09 -3.62
C PRO A 235 -2.82 0.29 -4.29
N GLY A 236 -1.89 1.14 -3.87
CA GLY A 236 -1.79 2.53 -4.32
C GLY A 236 -1.72 2.75 -5.83
N ARG A 237 -1.36 1.74 -6.62
CA ARG A 237 -1.36 1.88 -8.09
C ARG A 237 -2.71 2.23 -8.69
N ILE A 238 -3.84 1.91 -8.01
CA ILE A 238 -5.17 2.31 -8.48
C ILE A 238 -5.30 3.83 -8.59
N THR A 239 -4.59 4.57 -7.76
CA THR A 239 -4.71 6.03 -7.73
C THR A 239 -3.95 6.73 -8.86
N PHE A 240 -2.86 6.16 -9.40
CA PHE A 240 -1.97 6.88 -10.33
C PHE A 240 -1.53 6.11 -11.57
N ALA A 241 -1.63 4.78 -11.61
CA ALA A 241 -1.07 4.02 -12.73
C ALA A 241 -1.79 4.32 -14.05
N SER A 242 -1.03 4.38 -15.14
CA SER A 242 -1.51 4.59 -16.51
C SER A 242 -1.91 3.27 -17.20
N GLY A 243 -2.35 3.36 -18.46
CA GLY A 243 -2.75 2.21 -19.27
C GLY A 243 -4.00 1.53 -18.74
N LYS A 244 -4.08 0.21 -18.74
CA LYS A 244 -5.27 -0.56 -18.37
C LYS A 244 -5.83 -0.24 -16.98
N VAL A 245 -4.99 0.18 -16.03
CA VAL A 245 -5.46 0.63 -14.71
C VAL A 245 -6.16 1.99 -14.81
N ALA A 246 -5.69 2.88 -15.69
CA ALA A 246 -6.40 4.13 -15.97
C ALA A 246 -7.76 3.86 -16.66
N ASP A 247 -7.80 2.90 -17.59
CA ASP A 247 -9.05 2.48 -18.24
C ASP A 247 -10.04 1.92 -17.20
N LEU A 248 -9.57 1.13 -16.24
CA LEU A 248 -10.39 0.63 -15.14
C LEU A 248 -10.91 1.77 -14.23
N ARG A 249 -10.06 2.76 -13.87
CA ARG A 249 -10.54 3.96 -13.15
C ARG A 249 -11.64 4.68 -13.90
N GLN A 250 -11.44 4.88 -15.21
CA GLN A 250 -12.45 5.51 -16.06
C GLN A 250 -13.74 4.70 -16.10
N PHE A 251 -13.65 3.36 -16.18
CA PHE A 251 -14.82 2.48 -16.10
C PHE A 251 -15.58 2.66 -14.79
N ILE A 252 -14.88 2.69 -13.65
CA ILE A 252 -15.51 2.93 -12.34
C ILE A 252 -16.17 4.31 -12.28
N GLN A 253 -15.46 5.38 -12.66
CA GLN A 253 -15.98 6.76 -12.66
C GLN A 253 -17.22 6.95 -13.56
N THR A 254 -17.33 6.16 -14.63
CA THR A 254 -18.42 6.29 -15.59
C THR A 254 -19.66 5.52 -15.18
N ASN A 255 -19.50 4.41 -14.45
CA ASN A 255 -20.58 3.46 -14.19
C ASN A 255 -21.03 3.41 -12.72
N TYR A 256 -20.24 3.94 -11.79
CA TYR A 256 -20.49 3.86 -10.34
C TYR A 256 -20.29 5.21 -9.68
N VAL A 257 -21.09 5.50 -8.65
CA VAL A 257 -20.83 6.63 -7.75
C VAL A 257 -19.71 6.26 -6.80
N ILE A 258 -18.62 7.01 -6.81
CA ILE A 258 -17.56 6.88 -5.81
C ILE A 258 -18.02 7.61 -4.55
N LYS A 259 -18.18 6.89 -3.46
CA LYS A 259 -18.62 7.45 -2.16
C LYS A 259 -17.42 7.92 -1.34
N GLU A 260 -16.37 7.09 -1.31
CA GLU A 260 -15.17 7.36 -0.51
C GLU A 260 -13.92 6.80 -1.18
N LEU A 261 -12.85 7.58 -1.09
CA LEU A 261 -11.48 7.17 -1.40
C LEU A 261 -10.61 7.50 -0.18
N ALA A 262 -10.10 6.49 0.50
CA ALA A 262 -9.34 6.69 1.72
C ALA A 262 -7.94 6.06 1.67
N GLU A 263 -6.93 6.77 2.18
CA GLU A 263 -5.58 6.27 2.40
C GLU A 263 -5.49 5.61 3.78
N LEU A 264 -5.03 4.36 3.83
CA LEU A 264 -4.77 3.62 5.06
C LEU A 264 -3.29 3.72 5.44
N PRO A 265 -2.95 3.79 6.74
CA PRO A 265 -1.57 3.88 7.19
C PRO A 265 -0.77 2.63 6.83
N GLU A 266 0.54 2.80 6.60
CA GLU A 266 1.45 1.67 6.35
C GLU A 266 1.36 0.62 7.46
N GLY A 267 1.32 -0.66 7.06
CA GLY A 267 1.22 -1.80 7.98
C GLY A 267 -0.19 -2.06 8.50
N THR A 268 -1.23 -1.45 7.95
CA THR A 268 -2.62 -1.80 8.24
C THR A 268 -2.90 -3.27 7.91
N ILE A 269 -2.39 -3.76 6.80
CA ILE A 269 -2.46 -5.19 6.44
C ILE A 269 -1.09 -5.81 6.76
N GLU A 270 -1.09 -6.85 7.58
CA GLU A 270 0.14 -7.54 7.97
C GLU A 270 0.89 -8.10 6.76
N TYR A 271 2.22 -8.10 6.84
CA TYR A 271 3.13 -8.55 5.77
C TYR A 271 3.01 -7.75 4.46
N CYS A 272 2.23 -6.66 4.45
CA CYS A 272 2.06 -5.76 3.31
C CYS A 272 2.87 -4.48 3.52
N GLY A 273 3.93 -4.29 2.74
CA GLY A 273 4.81 -3.11 2.81
C GLY A 273 4.47 -2.02 1.78
N ILE A 274 3.25 -2.00 1.25
CA ILE A 274 2.80 -1.01 0.26
C ILE A 274 1.70 -0.13 0.85
N LYS A 275 1.52 1.08 0.29
CA LYS A 275 0.35 1.92 0.60
C LYS A 275 -0.92 1.23 0.14
N VAL A 276 -1.91 1.17 1.01
CA VAL A 276 -3.22 0.57 0.77
C VAL A 276 -4.26 1.67 0.85
N TYR A 277 -5.23 1.59 -0.04
CA TYR A 277 -6.38 2.49 -0.11
C TYR A 277 -7.66 1.71 0.08
N LEU A 278 -8.67 2.34 0.65
CA LEU A 278 -10.03 1.84 0.70
C LEU A 278 -10.83 2.62 -0.34
N LEU A 279 -11.52 1.89 -1.19
CA LEU A 279 -12.46 2.43 -2.17
C LEU A 279 -13.87 1.95 -1.82
N ASP A 280 -14.81 2.88 -1.76
CA ASP A 280 -16.23 2.63 -1.56
C ASP A 280 -17.00 3.17 -2.76
N ILE A 281 -17.67 2.29 -3.50
CA ILE A 281 -18.46 2.64 -4.68
C ILE A 281 -19.89 2.11 -4.55
N GLU A 282 -20.82 2.80 -5.18
CA GLU A 282 -22.24 2.44 -5.24
C GLU A 282 -22.68 2.22 -6.69
N ASN A 283 -23.40 1.14 -6.95
CA ASN A 283 -23.98 0.85 -8.26
C ASN A 283 -25.20 1.74 -8.51
N SER A 284 -24.95 3.01 -8.73
CA SER A 284 -25.91 4.01 -9.16
C SER A 284 -25.26 4.92 -10.19
N ARG A 285 -26.05 5.62 -10.96
CA ARG A 285 -25.56 6.48 -12.05
C ARG A 285 -24.82 7.68 -11.44
N PRO A 286 -23.52 7.86 -11.77
CA PRO A 286 -22.79 9.02 -11.31
C PRO A 286 -23.27 10.33 -11.96
N ASP A 287 -23.12 11.44 -11.25
CA ASP A 287 -23.31 12.79 -11.69
C ASP A 287 -21.98 13.56 -11.50
N ASP A 288 -21.67 14.50 -12.38
CA ASP A 288 -20.46 15.31 -12.32
C ASP A 288 -20.34 16.11 -11.00
N ASP A 289 -21.47 16.43 -10.37
CA ASP A 289 -21.56 17.13 -9.09
C ASP A 289 -21.57 16.19 -7.88
N ASN A 290 -21.36 14.88 -8.06
CA ASN A 290 -21.26 13.96 -6.91
C ASN A 290 -20.04 14.31 -6.05
N ASP A 291 -20.30 14.54 -4.77
CA ASP A 291 -19.26 14.69 -3.76
C ASP A 291 -18.65 13.33 -3.39
N ILE A 292 -17.34 13.25 -3.51
CA ILE A 292 -16.53 12.09 -3.12
C ILE A 292 -15.82 12.43 -1.82
N ILE A 293 -16.03 11.64 -0.78
CA ILE A 293 -15.30 11.77 0.48
C ILE A 293 -13.87 11.29 0.26
N VAL A 294 -12.90 12.14 0.57
CA VAL A 294 -11.47 11.77 0.54
C VAL A 294 -10.92 11.82 1.95
N ARG A 295 -10.34 10.71 2.42
CA ARG A 295 -9.86 10.57 3.80
C ARG A 295 -8.44 10.06 3.88
N ARG A 296 -7.79 10.42 4.98
CA ARG A 296 -6.54 9.82 5.41
C ARG A 296 -6.70 9.29 6.83
N TYR A 297 -6.39 8.00 7.00
CA TYR A 297 -6.35 7.38 8.32
C TYR A 297 -4.92 7.38 8.85
N SER A 298 -4.78 7.55 10.17
CA SER A 298 -3.57 7.23 10.92
C SER A 298 -3.77 5.97 11.75
N ALA A 299 -2.69 5.28 12.02
CA ALA A 299 -2.69 4.25 13.06
C ALA A 299 -2.51 4.93 14.42
N GLY A 300 -3.17 4.44 15.45
CA GLY A 300 -2.96 4.89 16.82
C GLY A 300 -1.49 4.76 17.25
N GLU A 301 -1.17 5.14 18.48
CA GLU A 301 0.20 5.08 19.01
C GLU A 301 0.78 3.65 18.89
N ARG A 302 1.89 3.52 18.14
CA ARG A 302 2.67 2.29 17.97
C ARG A 302 4.10 2.54 18.41
N LYS A 303 4.68 1.61 19.16
CA LYS A 303 6.10 1.69 19.57
C LYS A 303 7.05 1.56 18.38
N ASN A 304 6.62 0.84 17.35
CA ASN A 304 7.36 0.71 16.10
C ASN A 304 6.41 0.35 14.93
N ARG A 305 6.87 0.54 13.69
CA ARG A 305 6.07 0.26 12.47
C ARG A 305 5.68 -1.21 12.27
N ARG A 306 6.27 -2.15 13.04
CA ARG A 306 5.98 -3.59 12.92
C ARG A 306 4.87 -4.05 13.85
N GLU A 307 4.44 -3.21 14.78
CA GLU A 307 3.28 -3.53 15.61
C GLU A 307 2.01 -3.47 14.78
N ALA A 308 1.09 -4.40 15.05
CA ALA A 308 -0.22 -4.43 14.41
C ALA A 308 -0.98 -3.11 14.64
N VAL A 309 -1.72 -2.68 13.63
CA VAL A 309 -2.61 -1.52 13.73
C VAL A 309 -3.78 -1.90 14.61
N THR A 310 -3.94 -1.23 15.75
CA THR A 310 -5.01 -1.51 16.72
C THR A 310 -6.18 -0.54 16.57
N THR A 311 -5.93 0.67 16.08
CA THR A 311 -6.94 1.70 15.82
C THR A 311 -6.67 2.39 14.49
N LEU A 312 -7.73 2.83 13.84
CA LEU A 312 -7.68 3.68 12.66
C LEU A 312 -8.45 4.96 12.97
N GLU A 313 -7.76 6.09 12.91
CA GLU A 313 -8.32 7.41 13.23
C GLU A 313 -8.23 8.30 11.98
N ILE A 314 -9.31 9.00 11.66
CA ILE A 314 -9.33 9.97 10.57
C ILE A 314 -8.51 11.18 11.01
N VAL A 315 -7.44 11.50 10.27
CA VAL A 315 -6.57 12.65 10.54
C VAL A 315 -6.78 13.78 9.55
N ASP A 316 -7.16 13.46 8.32
CA ASP A 316 -7.53 14.42 7.29
C ASP A 316 -8.79 13.91 6.58
N ASP A 317 -9.74 14.78 6.31
CA ASP A 317 -10.87 14.50 5.45
C ASP A 317 -11.27 15.75 4.63
N THR A 318 -11.81 15.50 3.45
CA THR A 318 -12.28 16.53 2.55
C THR A 318 -13.26 15.95 1.53
N PHE A 319 -13.80 16.80 0.68
CA PHE A 319 -14.65 16.42 -0.44
C PHE A 319 -14.02 16.89 -1.75
N VAL A 320 -14.24 16.11 -2.81
CA VAL A 320 -13.89 16.48 -4.18
C VAL A 320 -15.06 16.12 -5.09
N MET A 321 -15.40 16.97 -6.04
CA MET A 321 -16.42 16.65 -7.05
C MET A 321 -15.87 15.62 -8.04
N LEU A 322 -16.75 14.78 -8.58
CA LEU A 322 -16.37 13.81 -9.61
C LEU A 322 -15.73 14.49 -10.83
N SER A 323 -16.27 15.66 -11.26
CA SER A 323 -15.71 16.47 -12.35
C SER A 323 -14.26 16.88 -12.07
N GLU A 324 -13.94 17.31 -10.85
CA GLU A 324 -12.57 17.70 -10.46
C GLU A 324 -11.62 16.48 -10.48
N LEU A 325 -12.11 15.32 -10.03
CA LEU A 325 -11.32 14.08 -10.04
C LEU A 325 -11.04 13.60 -11.49
N ILE A 326 -12.01 13.78 -12.39
CA ILE A 326 -11.86 13.48 -13.83
C ILE A 326 -10.84 14.43 -14.47
N ASP A 327 -10.94 15.73 -14.21
CA ASP A 327 -10.03 16.75 -14.74
C ASP A 327 -8.59 16.53 -14.23
N GLN A 328 -8.43 16.06 -12.99
CA GLN A 328 -7.13 15.69 -12.45
C GLN A 328 -6.48 14.52 -13.19
N GLY A 329 -7.28 13.61 -13.78
CA GLY A 329 -6.85 12.46 -14.56
C GLY A 329 -6.33 11.26 -13.74
N ASP A 330 -6.24 11.39 -12.42
CA ASP A 330 -5.89 10.32 -11.48
C ASP A 330 -6.59 10.52 -10.12
N TRP A 331 -6.40 9.56 -9.18
CA TRP A 331 -7.01 9.58 -7.85
C TRP A 331 -5.97 9.89 -6.76
N SER A 332 -5.02 10.76 -7.02
CA SER A 332 -3.97 11.10 -6.06
C SER A 332 -4.54 11.86 -4.85
N ILE A 333 -4.67 11.18 -3.72
CA ILE A 333 -5.14 11.77 -2.46
C ILE A 333 -4.20 12.90 -1.99
N ASP A 334 -2.88 12.70 -2.12
CA ASP A 334 -1.90 13.73 -1.77
C ASP A 334 -2.10 15.02 -2.58
N ARG A 335 -2.46 14.89 -3.88
CA ARG A 335 -2.77 16.04 -4.73
C ARG A 335 -4.06 16.72 -4.32
N ILE A 336 -5.11 15.95 -4.01
CA ILE A 336 -6.41 16.49 -3.57
C ILE A 336 -6.21 17.32 -2.31
N PHE A 337 -5.55 16.79 -1.28
CA PHE A 337 -5.27 17.54 -0.04
C PHE A 337 -4.37 18.74 -0.28
N ALA A 338 -3.34 18.62 -1.12
CA ALA A 338 -2.48 19.74 -1.47
C ALA A 338 -3.25 20.88 -2.15
N GLN A 339 -4.19 20.57 -3.04
CA GLN A 339 -5.01 21.55 -3.75
C GLN A 339 -6.02 22.28 -2.86
N GLN A 340 -6.42 21.70 -1.75
CA GLN A 340 -7.34 22.29 -0.77
C GLN A 340 -6.65 22.99 0.40
N ASP A 341 -5.33 22.92 0.46
CA ASP A 341 -4.55 23.60 1.48
C ASP A 341 -4.65 25.14 1.32
N GLU A 342 -4.87 25.84 2.44
CA GLU A 342 -5.06 27.31 2.42
C GLU A 342 -3.88 28.06 1.81
N ASP A 343 -2.64 27.62 2.09
CA ASP A 343 -1.44 28.23 1.53
C ASP A 343 -1.36 27.99 0.02
N TYR A 344 -1.73 26.76 -0.42
CA TYR A 344 -1.78 26.43 -1.85
C TYR A 344 -2.85 27.25 -2.57
N LEU A 345 -4.05 27.36 -2.02
CA LEU A 345 -5.13 28.16 -2.58
C LEU A 345 -4.75 29.66 -2.61
N SER A 346 -4.12 30.16 -1.56
CA SER A 346 -3.60 31.52 -1.52
C SER A 346 -2.53 31.74 -2.60
N PHE A 347 -1.63 30.79 -2.78
CA PHE A 347 -0.65 30.82 -3.87
C PHE A 347 -1.33 30.79 -5.23
N GLN A 348 -2.28 29.87 -5.46
CA GLN A 348 -2.99 29.76 -6.74
C GLN A 348 -3.78 31.02 -7.08
N ASN A 349 -4.45 31.64 -6.12
CA ASN A 349 -5.25 32.85 -6.28
C ASN A 349 -4.40 34.14 -6.23
N SER A 350 -3.10 34.04 -5.95
CA SER A 350 -2.21 35.20 -5.93
C SER A 350 -2.09 35.80 -7.34
N GLY A 351 -2.01 37.13 -7.42
CA GLY A 351 -1.74 37.82 -8.68
C GLY A 351 -0.31 37.69 -9.23
N ILE A 352 0.51 36.79 -8.63
CA ILE A 352 1.88 36.51 -9.08
C ILE A 352 1.82 35.72 -10.38
N ARG A 353 2.55 36.18 -11.40
CA ARG A 353 2.72 35.40 -12.63
C ARG A 353 3.28 34.03 -12.32
N LYS A 354 2.65 32.99 -12.82
CA LYS A 354 3.10 31.61 -12.74
C LYS A 354 3.47 31.10 -14.12
N GLU A 355 4.36 30.12 -14.16
CA GLU A 355 4.78 29.50 -15.41
C GLU A 355 5.16 28.04 -15.15
N ALA A 356 4.84 27.14 -16.08
CA ALA A 356 5.26 25.76 -16.00
C ALA A 356 6.80 25.64 -16.10
N ILE A 357 7.41 24.82 -15.28
CA ILE A 357 8.88 24.65 -15.25
C ILE A 357 9.42 24.34 -16.65
N GLY A 358 8.74 23.46 -17.41
CA GLY A 358 9.16 23.09 -18.76
C GLY A 358 9.20 24.24 -19.78
N ASN A 359 8.53 25.38 -19.51
CA ASN A 359 8.57 26.56 -20.36
C ASN A 359 9.77 27.48 -20.07
N VAL A 360 10.38 27.32 -18.89
CA VAL A 360 11.47 28.21 -18.40
C VAL A 360 12.76 27.44 -18.04
N ALA A 361 12.73 26.11 -18.13
CA ALA A 361 13.88 25.24 -17.86
C ALA A 361 13.81 23.96 -18.71
N GLU A 362 14.97 23.36 -18.97
CA GLU A 362 15.07 21.99 -19.47
C GLU A 362 15.02 21.02 -18.29
N VAL A 363 14.17 19.99 -18.36
CA VAL A 363 14.03 18.98 -17.30
C VAL A 363 14.37 17.61 -17.85
N PHE A 364 15.34 16.94 -17.24
CA PHE A 364 15.74 15.61 -17.66
C PHE A 364 16.17 14.75 -16.47
N ARG A 365 16.16 13.44 -16.67
CA ARG A 365 16.56 12.48 -15.65
C ARG A 365 18.06 12.19 -15.76
N GLY A 366 18.74 12.03 -14.63
CA GLY A 366 20.12 11.61 -14.59
C GLY A 366 20.35 10.21 -15.19
N LYS A 367 21.61 9.84 -15.39
CA LYS A 367 22.02 8.60 -16.06
C LYS A 367 22.12 7.43 -15.08
N ALA A 368 21.67 6.25 -15.51
CA ALA A 368 21.92 5.01 -14.77
C ALA A 368 23.42 4.65 -14.83
N VAL A 369 24.03 4.53 -13.67
CA VAL A 369 25.45 4.15 -13.51
C VAL A 369 25.51 2.73 -12.95
N THR A 370 26.01 1.78 -13.74
CA THR A 370 26.09 0.35 -13.38
C THR A 370 27.47 -0.05 -12.87
N LYS A 371 28.52 0.65 -13.28
CA LYS A 371 29.89 0.40 -12.84
C LYS A 371 30.51 1.70 -12.32
N LYS A 372 31.04 1.64 -11.10
CA LYS A 372 31.78 2.71 -10.47
C LYS A 372 33.28 2.41 -10.63
N ASP A 373 34.07 3.45 -10.86
CA ASP A 373 35.53 3.38 -10.92
C ASP A 373 36.08 4.56 -10.11
N PRO A 374 36.69 4.33 -8.95
CA PRO A 374 37.24 5.42 -8.12
C PRO A 374 38.28 6.30 -8.83
N ALA A 375 38.94 5.78 -9.89
CA ALA A 375 39.90 6.51 -10.72
C ALA A 375 39.27 7.10 -11.98
N GLY A 376 37.94 7.02 -12.10
CA GLY A 376 37.18 7.47 -13.27
C GLY A 376 37.28 8.97 -13.50
N ASN A 377 37.10 9.37 -14.75
CA ASN A 377 37.21 10.75 -15.21
C ASN A 377 35.94 11.60 -15.05
N ILE A 378 34.84 10.99 -14.66
CA ILE A 378 33.52 11.67 -14.53
C ILE A 378 32.99 11.45 -13.14
N GLY A 379 32.63 12.54 -12.43
CA GLY A 379 31.96 12.50 -11.13
C GLY A 379 30.46 12.20 -11.24
N VAL A 380 29.93 11.47 -10.28
CA VAL A 380 28.50 11.10 -10.23
C VAL A 380 27.88 11.64 -8.97
N VAL A 381 26.96 12.56 -9.11
CA VAL A 381 26.15 13.07 -7.99
C VAL A 381 24.99 12.11 -7.73
N ASN A 382 24.92 11.57 -6.52
CA ASN A 382 23.85 10.69 -6.03
C ASN A 382 22.94 11.44 -5.07
N ILE A 383 21.78 10.85 -4.71
CA ILE A 383 20.90 11.41 -3.67
C ILE A 383 21.65 11.62 -2.35
N SER A 384 22.55 10.70 -1.98
CA SER A 384 23.34 10.79 -0.76
C SER A 384 24.29 11.99 -0.71
N ASN A 385 24.58 12.60 -1.86
CA ASN A 385 25.41 13.79 -1.96
C ASN A 385 24.57 15.09 -1.82
N ILE A 386 23.25 15.02 -1.89
CA ILE A 386 22.35 16.15 -1.68
C ILE A 386 22.18 16.37 -0.17
N GLY A 387 22.85 17.37 0.36
CA GLY A 387 22.67 17.83 1.74
C GLY A 387 21.44 18.72 1.90
N ASP A 388 21.26 19.30 3.10
CA ASP A 388 20.12 20.18 3.38
C ASP A 388 20.14 21.46 2.54
N TYR A 389 21.31 21.90 2.13
CA TYR A 389 21.50 23.21 1.49
C TYR A 389 22.40 23.16 0.24
N GLU A 390 23.31 22.21 0.14
CA GLU A 390 24.32 22.15 -0.91
C GLU A 390 24.69 20.70 -1.26
N ILE A 391 25.47 20.51 -2.32
CA ILE A 391 25.99 19.22 -2.74
C ILE A 391 27.31 18.96 -2.02
N ASP A 392 27.44 17.79 -1.40
CA ASP A 392 28.73 17.29 -0.92
C ASP A 392 29.54 16.72 -2.06
N TYR A 393 30.52 17.49 -2.54
CA TYR A 393 31.42 17.09 -3.61
C TYR A 393 32.56 16.20 -3.14
N SER A 394 32.81 16.08 -1.85
CA SER A 394 33.95 15.32 -1.31
C SER A 394 33.74 13.80 -1.41
N GLY A 395 32.50 13.35 -1.48
CA GLY A 395 32.11 11.94 -1.49
C GLY A 395 31.52 11.46 -2.81
N LEU A 396 31.82 12.09 -3.94
CA LEU A 396 31.27 11.68 -5.23
C LEU A 396 31.79 10.31 -5.65
N ASP A 397 30.89 9.47 -6.16
CA ASP A 397 31.28 8.32 -6.95
C ASP A 397 31.89 8.80 -8.29
N HIS A 398 32.74 7.97 -8.90
CA HIS A 398 33.28 8.25 -10.21
C HIS A 398 33.01 7.09 -11.18
N LEU A 399 33.02 7.38 -12.45
CA LEU A 399 32.98 6.38 -13.54
C LEU A 399 34.00 6.72 -14.62
N GLN A 400 34.48 5.68 -15.28
CA GLN A 400 35.34 5.83 -16.45
C GLN A 400 34.49 5.70 -17.71
N GLU A 401 34.30 6.79 -18.44
CA GLU A 401 33.52 6.79 -19.68
C GLU A 401 34.01 7.89 -20.63
N GLU A 402 33.73 7.71 -21.92
CA GLU A 402 33.94 8.75 -22.92
C GLU A 402 32.94 9.89 -22.75
N GLU A 403 33.38 11.13 -22.66
CA GLU A 403 32.51 12.30 -22.49
C GLU A 403 31.37 12.37 -23.53
N ARG A 404 31.65 11.94 -24.78
CA ARG A 404 30.67 11.89 -25.85
C ARG A 404 29.44 11.05 -25.52
N LYS A 405 29.61 9.96 -24.74
CA LYS A 405 28.51 9.06 -24.36
C LYS A 405 27.65 9.58 -23.21
N VAL A 406 28.15 10.58 -22.52
CA VAL A 406 27.49 11.22 -21.38
C VAL A 406 27.17 12.70 -21.63
N SER A 407 27.49 13.23 -22.81
CA SER A 407 27.35 14.66 -23.14
C SER A 407 25.99 15.25 -22.81
N ASN A 408 24.90 14.50 -23.03
CA ASN A 408 23.54 14.95 -22.74
C ASN A 408 23.19 14.91 -21.24
N TYR A 409 24.07 14.38 -20.40
CA TYR A 409 23.88 14.25 -18.95
C TYR A 409 24.85 15.10 -18.13
N ILE A 410 25.81 15.77 -18.80
CA ILE A 410 26.80 16.60 -18.12
C ILE A 410 26.09 17.77 -17.46
N LEU A 411 26.34 17.90 -16.16
CA LEU A 411 25.81 19.00 -15.35
C LEU A 411 26.54 20.31 -15.70
N GLN A 412 25.78 21.40 -15.67
CA GLN A 412 26.25 22.75 -15.92
C GLN A 412 26.06 23.61 -14.67
N GLU A 413 26.82 24.71 -14.59
CA GLU A 413 26.65 25.69 -13.52
C GLU A 413 25.19 26.14 -13.43
N GLY A 414 24.63 26.06 -12.20
CA GLY A 414 23.26 26.48 -11.96
C GLY A 414 22.19 25.40 -12.22
N ASP A 415 22.55 24.17 -12.61
CA ASP A 415 21.59 23.07 -12.65
C ASP A 415 21.04 22.80 -11.24
N VAL A 416 19.71 22.70 -11.10
CA VAL A 416 19.03 22.38 -9.85
C VAL A 416 18.75 20.88 -9.81
N LEU A 417 19.28 20.18 -8.80
CA LEU A 417 19.13 18.74 -8.65
C LEU A 417 18.00 18.44 -7.64
N LEU A 418 17.09 17.57 -8.04
CA LEU A 418 15.94 17.13 -7.23
C LEU A 418 15.96 15.61 -7.11
N PRO A 419 15.84 14.99 -5.91
CA PRO A 419 15.64 13.57 -5.76
C PRO A 419 14.36 13.10 -6.47
N ALA A 420 14.51 12.14 -7.38
CA ALA A 420 13.38 11.54 -8.06
C ALA A 420 12.61 10.56 -7.15
N ARG A 421 13.15 10.21 -5.98
CA ARG A 421 12.59 9.21 -5.07
C ARG A 421 12.79 9.62 -3.62
N GLY A 422 11.80 9.29 -2.78
CA GLY A 422 11.84 9.50 -1.34
C GLY A 422 10.82 10.52 -0.87
N THR A 423 10.64 10.61 0.44
CA THR A 423 9.67 11.52 1.10
C THR A 423 10.28 12.88 1.45
N ALA A 424 11.60 12.95 1.59
CA ALA A 424 12.30 14.21 1.86
C ALA A 424 12.68 14.88 0.53
N ILE A 425 11.98 15.95 0.21
CA ILE A 425 12.25 16.77 -0.99
C ILE A 425 13.27 17.82 -0.56
N ARG A 426 14.49 17.68 -1.07
CA ARG A 426 15.59 18.64 -0.88
C ARG A 426 16.24 18.89 -2.21
N THR A 427 16.39 20.14 -2.57
CA THR A 427 17.04 20.51 -3.82
C THR A 427 18.43 21.11 -3.57
N ALA A 428 19.32 20.98 -4.54
CA ALA A 428 20.62 21.61 -4.48
C ALA A 428 21.00 22.18 -5.84
N VAL A 429 21.68 23.32 -5.83
CA VAL A 429 22.25 23.94 -7.03
C VAL A 429 23.63 23.33 -7.29
N PHE A 430 23.86 22.87 -8.52
CA PHE A 430 25.15 22.36 -8.93
C PHE A 430 26.11 23.50 -9.25
N HIS A 431 27.35 23.37 -8.74
CA HIS A 431 28.47 24.24 -9.05
C HIS A 431 29.54 23.47 -9.80
N THR A 432 30.05 24.06 -10.88
CA THR A 432 31.02 23.44 -11.76
C THR A 432 32.29 22.99 -11.02
N GLN A 433 32.68 21.76 -11.26
CA GLN A 433 33.86 21.15 -10.68
C GLN A 433 35.04 21.15 -11.67
N SER A 434 36.24 20.79 -11.23
CA SER A 434 37.44 20.68 -12.08
C SER A 434 37.37 19.51 -13.08
N TYR A 435 36.37 18.67 -13.00
CA TYR A 435 36.09 17.52 -13.86
C TYR A 435 34.60 17.45 -14.21
N PRO A 436 34.22 16.80 -15.33
CA PRO A 436 32.82 16.65 -15.69
C PRO A 436 32.06 15.87 -14.65
N CYS A 437 30.81 16.31 -14.35
CA CYS A 437 29.91 15.63 -13.45
C CYS A 437 28.59 15.31 -14.15
N ILE A 438 27.95 14.21 -13.72
CA ILE A 438 26.59 13.83 -14.12
C ILE A 438 25.73 13.53 -12.89
N ALA A 439 24.41 13.65 -13.01
CA ALA A 439 23.48 13.16 -12.00
C ALA A 439 23.19 11.67 -12.20
N SER A 440 23.04 10.92 -11.09
CA SER A 440 22.57 9.54 -11.15
C SER A 440 21.09 9.46 -11.53
N ALA A 441 20.62 8.30 -12.01
CA ALA A 441 19.23 8.09 -12.44
C ALA A 441 18.18 8.28 -11.32
N ASN A 442 18.60 8.43 -10.07
CA ASN A 442 17.74 8.74 -8.93
C ASN A 442 17.55 10.24 -8.70
N LEU A 443 18.17 11.07 -9.54
CA LEU A 443 18.01 12.53 -9.55
C LEU A 443 17.35 12.99 -10.84
N ILE A 444 16.59 14.07 -10.74
CA ILE A 444 16.11 14.87 -11.86
C ILE A 444 16.92 16.15 -11.87
N VAL A 445 17.32 16.57 -13.06
CA VAL A 445 18.03 17.81 -13.31
C VAL A 445 17.05 18.80 -13.90
N ILE A 446 16.96 19.96 -13.30
CA ILE A 446 16.22 21.12 -13.81
C ILE A 446 17.30 22.14 -14.18
N ARG A 447 17.42 22.46 -15.47
CA ARG A 447 18.35 23.44 -16.02
C ARG A 447 17.62 24.73 -16.37
N PRO A 448 17.62 25.73 -15.51
CA PRO A 448 16.92 26.98 -15.76
C PRO A 448 17.46 27.72 -16.98
N ASN A 449 16.59 28.38 -17.72
CA ASN A 449 17.02 29.39 -18.67
C ASN A 449 17.44 30.65 -17.87
N PRO A 450 18.71 31.03 -17.84
CA PRO A 450 19.18 32.11 -16.96
C PRO A 450 18.61 33.50 -17.28
N LYS A 451 18.01 33.67 -18.45
CA LYS A 451 17.31 34.92 -18.82
C LYS A 451 15.89 35.03 -18.22
N MET A 452 15.35 33.92 -17.73
CA MET A 452 13.96 33.84 -17.27
C MET A 452 13.87 33.35 -15.81
N LEU A 453 14.75 32.46 -15.40
CA LEU A 453 14.66 31.78 -14.11
C LEU A 453 16.05 31.69 -13.44
N ASN A 454 16.15 32.21 -12.22
CA ASN A 454 17.35 32.11 -11.41
C ASN A 454 17.39 30.75 -10.66
N SER A 455 18.50 30.05 -10.70
CA SER A 455 18.66 28.70 -10.10
C SER A 455 18.45 28.68 -8.58
N THR A 456 19.04 29.65 -7.88
CA THR A 456 18.91 29.75 -6.41
C THR A 456 17.48 30.14 -6.02
N TYR A 457 16.83 31.02 -6.76
CA TYR A 457 15.42 31.35 -6.56
C TYR A 457 14.53 30.11 -6.73
N LEU A 458 14.76 29.32 -7.80
CA LEU A 458 14.04 28.07 -8.01
C LEU A 458 14.22 27.11 -6.84
N LYS A 459 15.48 26.93 -6.37
CA LYS A 459 15.78 26.11 -5.19
C LYS A 459 15.00 26.59 -3.98
N VAL A 460 15.04 27.88 -3.65
CA VAL A 460 14.34 28.47 -2.50
C VAL A 460 12.85 28.21 -2.57
N PHE A 461 12.24 28.35 -3.77
CA PHE A 461 10.83 28.04 -3.94
C PHE A 461 10.53 26.57 -3.74
N LEU A 462 11.28 25.65 -4.38
CA LEU A 462 11.04 24.21 -4.30
C LEU A 462 11.23 23.66 -2.87
N ASP A 463 12.17 24.21 -2.11
CA ASP A 463 12.42 23.85 -0.71
C ASP A 463 11.47 24.56 0.28
N SER A 464 10.69 25.53 -0.16
CA SER A 464 9.69 26.20 0.67
C SER A 464 8.53 25.28 1.06
N PRO A 465 7.78 25.57 2.13
CA PRO A 465 6.61 24.77 2.50
C PRO A 465 5.62 24.59 1.34
N ILE A 466 5.34 25.64 0.57
CA ILE A 466 4.44 25.60 -0.56
C ILE A 466 5.03 24.79 -1.73
N GLY A 467 6.31 24.97 -2.05
CA GLY A 467 7.00 24.18 -3.07
C GLY A 467 7.03 22.70 -2.75
N ASN A 468 7.29 22.34 -1.49
CA ASN A 468 7.23 20.97 -1.00
C ASN A 468 5.83 20.34 -1.13
N LYS A 469 4.76 21.10 -0.80
CA LYS A 469 3.37 20.65 -0.98
C LYS A 469 3.06 20.37 -2.45
N ILE A 470 3.44 21.27 -3.35
CA ILE A 470 3.22 21.14 -4.80
C ILE A 470 3.96 19.91 -5.36
N ILE A 471 5.24 19.71 -4.98
CA ILE A 471 6.03 18.55 -5.41
C ILE A 471 5.44 17.26 -4.83
N SER A 472 5.06 17.25 -3.55
CA SER A 472 4.44 16.08 -2.91
C SER A 472 3.15 15.67 -3.59
N GLY A 473 2.30 16.62 -3.98
CA GLY A 473 1.09 16.37 -4.77
C GLY A 473 1.37 15.79 -6.17
N ALA A 474 2.56 16.02 -6.73
CA ALA A 474 2.98 15.46 -8.02
C ALA A 474 3.71 14.10 -7.88
N GLN A 475 4.06 13.67 -6.66
CA GLN A 475 4.71 12.38 -6.43
C GLN A 475 3.74 11.21 -6.54
N GLN A 476 4.23 10.09 -7.08
CA GLN A 476 3.48 8.85 -7.28
C GLN A 476 4.29 7.64 -6.76
N GLY A 477 3.63 6.63 -6.24
CA GLY A 477 4.30 5.38 -5.83
C GLY A 477 3.59 4.64 -4.71
N MET A 478 3.85 3.32 -4.61
CA MET A 478 3.25 2.45 -3.59
C MET A 478 4.13 2.24 -2.36
N VAL A 479 5.43 2.19 -2.54
CA VAL A 479 6.43 1.89 -1.49
C VAL A 479 7.40 3.05 -1.34
N ILE A 480 7.86 3.60 -2.46
CA ILE A 480 8.77 4.74 -2.52
C ILE A 480 8.09 5.79 -3.39
N MET A 481 7.82 6.95 -2.82
CA MET A 481 7.29 8.09 -3.57
C MET A 481 8.28 8.47 -4.67
N ASN A 482 7.77 8.71 -5.86
CA ASN A 482 8.58 8.96 -7.05
C ASN A 482 7.93 10.08 -7.86
N ILE A 483 8.73 11.05 -8.29
CA ILE A 483 8.30 12.08 -9.22
C ILE A 483 8.92 11.85 -10.60
N SER A 484 8.14 12.01 -11.66
CA SER A 484 8.69 11.93 -13.01
C SER A 484 9.11 13.31 -13.52
N TYR A 485 10.08 13.32 -14.45
CA TYR A 485 10.46 14.57 -15.13
C TYR A 485 9.29 15.18 -15.93
N ARG A 486 8.30 14.37 -16.32
CA ARG A 486 7.10 14.83 -17.04
C ARG A 486 6.18 15.61 -16.12
N ASP A 487 5.97 15.11 -14.88
CA ASP A 487 5.15 15.79 -13.89
C ASP A 487 5.79 17.13 -13.49
N LEU A 488 7.13 17.17 -13.36
CA LEU A 488 7.85 18.41 -13.13
C LEU A 488 7.76 19.42 -14.28
N ASN A 489 7.67 18.97 -15.53
CA ASN A 489 7.55 19.88 -16.67
C ASN A 489 6.26 20.72 -16.65
N VAL A 490 5.18 20.15 -16.13
CA VAL A 490 3.87 20.84 -16.06
C VAL A 490 3.63 21.56 -14.74
N LEU A 491 4.52 21.38 -13.77
CA LEU A 491 4.40 21.98 -12.45
C LEU A 491 4.62 23.49 -12.54
N GLU A 492 3.65 24.26 -12.04
CA GLU A 492 3.69 25.73 -12.07
C GLU A 492 4.51 26.28 -10.89
N ILE A 493 5.37 27.25 -11.20
CA ILE A 493 6.19 27.99 -10.24
C ILE A 493 5.92 29.49 -10.36
N PRO A 494 6.08 30.27 -9.28
CA PRO A 494 5.99 31.73 -9.37
C PRO A 494 7.17 32.26 -10.19
N LEU A 495 6.88 33.10 -11.16
CA LEU A 495 7.87 33.70 -12.05
C LEU A 495 7.81 35.23 -12.04
N PRO A 496 8.27 35.88 -10.94
CA PRO A 496 8.43 37.33 -10.94
C PRO A 496 9.54 37.74 -11.90
N VAL A 497 9.66 39.06 -12.16
CA VAL A 497 10.77 39.59 -12.96
C VAL A 497 12.12 39.18 -12.40
N ILE A 498 13.11 39.03 -13.30
CA ILE A 498 14.41 38.42 -12.94
C ILE A 498 15.13 39.17 -11.81
N GLU A 499 15.02 40.48 -11.75
CA GLU A 499 15.62 41.33 -10.72
C GLU A 499 15.08 41.01 -9.30
N LYS A 500 13.78 40.63 -9.20
CA LYS A 500 13.19 40.19 -7.93
C LYS A 500 13.67 38.79 -7.55
N GLN A 501 13.83 37.89 -8.52
CA GLN A 501 14.39 36.56 -8.27
C GLN A 501 15.84 36.65 -7.78
N GLU A 502 16.65 37.52 -8.40
CA GLU A 502 18.04 37.77 -7.99
C GLU A 502 18.11 38.37 -6.57
N ALA A 503 17.20 39.26 -6.21
CA ALA A 503 17.14 39.84 -4.87
C ALA A 503 16.85 38.74 -3.81
N VAL A 504 15.88 37.85 -4.04
CA VAL A 504 15.58 36.71 -3.15
C VAL A 504 16.77 35.76 -3.07
N ALA A 505 17.38 35.43 -4.20
CA ALA A 505 18.56 34.55 -4.27
C ALA A 505 19.73 35.12 -3.46
N LYS A 506 19.97 36.43 -3.59
CA LYS A 506 21.03 37.11 -2.86
C LYS A 506 20.79 37.10 -1.34
N GLU A 507 19.59 37.44 -0.91
CA GLU A 507 19.22 37.43 0.52
C GLU A 507 19.38 36.03 1.12
N TYR A 508 18.92 34.99 0.39
CA TYR A 508 19.08 33.60 0.81
C TYR A 508 20.57 33.21 0.97
N LEU A 509 21.42 33.55 0.02
CA LEU A 509 22.84 33.23 0.07
C LEU A 509 23.56 33.97 1.21
N GLU A 510 23.21 35.24 1.46
CA GLU A 510 23.77 36.02 2.57
C GLU A 510 23.40 35.42 3.93
N GLU A 511 22.13 35.02 4.11
CA GLU A 511 21.67 34.37 5.35
C GLU A 511 22.27 32.97 5.49
N TYR A 512 22.42 32.22 4.41
CA TYR A 512 23.06 30.91 4.44
C TYR A 512 24.54 31.00 4.85
N ASP A 513 25.28 31.99 4.37
CA ASP A 513 26.68 32.22 4.78
C ASP A 513 26.79 32.60 6.27
N ARG A 514 25.83 33.38 6.80
CA ARG A 514 25.74 33.69 8.24
C ARG A 514 25.46 32.43 9.06
N TYR A 515 24.55 31.59 8.58
CA TYR A 515 24.21 30.32 9.20
C TYR A 515 25.42 29.37 9.25
N LYS A 516 26.15 29.18 8.14
CA LYS A 516 27.38 28.36 8.11
C LYS A 516 28.43 28.86 9.08
N THR A 517 28.63 30.16 9.12
CA THR A 517 29.59 30.78 10.04
C THR A 517 29.21 30.49 11.49
N ALA A 518 27.93 30.66 11.85
CA ALA A 518 27.47 30.42 13.20
C ALA A 518 27.64 28.97 13.67
N ILE A 519 27.36 27.99 12.77
CA ILE A 519 27.58 26.56 13.02
C ILE A 519 29.09 26.30 13.25
N SER A 520 29.93 26.75 12.34
CA SER A 520 31.39 26.56 12.43
C SER A 520 31.95 27.12 13.74
N ASP A 521 31.51 28.30 14.16
CA ASP A 521 31.92 28.90 15.41
C ASP A 521 31.37 28.13 16.64
N ALA A 522 30.17 27.57 16.56
CA ALA A 522 29.63 26.72 17.61
C ALA A 522 30.41 25.41 17.75
N GLU A 523 30.75 24.75 16.64
CA GLU A 523 31.54 23.52 16.60
C GLU A 523 32.96 23.72 17.11
N LYS A 524 33.61 24.82 16.74
CA LYS A 524 34.94 25.18 17.29
C LYS A 524 34.88 25.32 18.81
N ARG A 525 33.93 26.10 19.33
CA ARG A 525 33.77 26.28 20.77
C ARG A 525 33.51 24.97 21.49
N TRP A 526 32.65 24.11 20.94
CA TRP A 526 32.37 22.78 21.47
C TRP A 526 33.63 21.90 21.50
N SER A 527 34.36 21.84 20.37
CA SER A 527 35.62 21.10 20.25
C SER A 527 36.67 21.55 21.29
N GLU A 528 36.81 22.86 21.50
CA GLU A 528 37.72 23.40 22.51
C GLU A 528 37.33 22.98 23.95
N VAL A 529 36.05 22.94 24.27
CA VAL A 529 35.54 22.48 25.57
C VAL A 529 35.82 21.00 25.77
N VAL A 530 35.53 20.16 24.74
CA VAL A 530 35.79 18.71 24.79
C VAL A 530 37.28 18.43 24.96
N MET A 531 38.16 19.14 24.23
CA MET A 531 39.61 19.00 24.38
C MET A 531 40.12 19.41 25.79
N LYS A 532 39.51 20.43 26.41
CA LYS A 532 39.85 20.81 27.79
C LYS A 532 39.45 19.73 28.80
N LEU A 533 38.25 19.13 28.61
CA LEU A 533 37.74 18.08 29.48
C LEU A 533 38.52 16.76 29.37
N GLN A 534 39.20 16.52 28.26
CA GLN A 534 40.03 15.31 28.04
C GLN A 534 41.44 15.40 28.69
N LYS A 535 41.79 16.56 29.25
CA LYS A 535 43.12 16.78 29.86
C LYS A 535 43.17 16.52 31.38
N PHE A 536 42.13 15.86 31.95
CA PHE A 536 42.08 15.47 33.35
C PHE A 536 42.39 14.00 33.56
#